data_536b5125c8b9ba52e001a9f0847734e1
#
_entry.id   536b5125c8b9ba52e001a9f0847734e1
#
_cell.length_a   1.000
_cell.length_b   1.000
_cell.length_c   1.000
_cell.angle_alpha   90.00
_cell.angle_beta   90.00
_cell.angle_gamma   90.00
#
_symmetry.space_group_name_H-M   'P 1'
#
loop_
_entity.id
_entity.type
_entity.pdbx_description
1 polymer ?
#
loop_
_entity_poly.entity_id
_entity_poly.type
_entity_poly.pdbx_seq_one_letter_code
_entity_poly.pdbx_strand_id
1 'polypeptide(L)'
;MKRNLSAVFFALLVVISGALFFLQQAAQHRDQAAAGAIALATASDLANLGSKGLEAGLSEQVVGTMMADVLKRSGREGDRFRLVLRNTKQLSASNWPGDAAPRPLEISEKPLFDLILGLPVAGAKLDPTAEGARAAEPLVVAGQRVGMVEIIHTSQVAGPPLISLLQWGAIGMGVLAILGLALVPPKLGAWAGVVLPLGVAFVVGHLTGANLASTAQVLLDNLNTTARAVDEAMRAVAVSNGLALTGDAARLDTARVAGAVDGAALNTSLLFLGGLGAIIGAFISFGAASSTWRALKENPTAYVYVAPALIGMLALAFFPFLYGFVLSFTDTTLLNQGASWSDRWVGLANYASILGDFNFGGAGAAVNYQNFYWTLGVTIVWTVSNVVLGVAIGLGMALLLNIKGLRGVAIYRTLLILPWAIPNYITALTWKGMFHPQFGAINQAIQAFGGQPVQWFDAVGPSFVTGLATNVWLSFPFMMVVALGALQAVDEDMYEAARIDGASPWQQFWLITLPSLRPALLPAIIVSVVWTFNMFNVIYLVSAGQPSGANEILVTRAYRIAFEEYRYGYAAAYSVVIFLILMIYGVFQIRATSATEANNK
;
A
#
# COMPACT_ATOMS: atom_id res chain seq x y z
N MET A 1 24.29 -10.37 -31.30
CA MET A 1 24.45 -11.55 -30.42
C MET A 1 24.89 -11.18 -29.02
N LYS A 2 26.07 -10.52 -28.78
CA LYS A 2 26.53 -10.14 -27.41
C LYS A 2 25.53 -9.33 -26.59
N ARG A 3 24.78 -8.39 -27.19
CA ARG A 3 23.78 -7.57 -26.48
C ARG A 3 22.59 -8.38 -25.97
N ASN A 4 22.08 -9.30 -26.78
CA ASN A 4 20.95 -10.14 -26.39
C ASN A 4 21.35 -11.16 -25.31
N LEU A 5 22.60 -11.66 -25.37
CA LEU A 5 23.18 -12.55 -24.36
C LEU A 5 23.28 -11.84 -22.99
N SER A 6 23.79 -10.60 -22.96
CA SER A 6 23.85 -9.81 -21.73
C SER A 6 22.46 -9.46 -21.19
N ALA A 7 21.48 -9.16 -22.05
CA ALA A 7 20.11 -8.89 -21.65
C ALA A 7 19.49 -10.08 -20.92
N VAL A 8 19.62 -11.29 -21.50
CA VAL A 8 19.12 -12.52 -20.91
C VAL A 8 19.85 -12.83 -19.60
N PHE A 9 21.17 -12.66 -19.57
CA PHE A 9 21.98 -12.90 -18.38
C PHE A 9 21.53 -12.00 -17.22
N PHE A 10 21.44 -10.68 -17.40
CA PHE A 10 21.02 -9.77 -16.34
C PHE A 10 19.57 -9.98 -15.92
N ALA A 11 18.65 -10.21 -16.86
CA ALA A 11 17.26 -10.49 -16.56
C ALA A 11 17.09 -11.77 -15.74
N LEU A 12 17.80 -12.84 -16.11
CA LEU A 12 17.80 -14.11 -15.38
C LEU A 12 18.49 -13.99 -14.01
N LEU A 13 19.56 -13.22 -13.90
CA LEU A 13 20.23 -12.99 -12.61
C LEU A 13 19.26 -12.33 -11.60
N VAL A 14 18.46 -11.37 -12.03
CA VAL A 14 17.42 -10.76 -11.17
C VAL A 14 16.38 -11.79 -10.75
N VAL A 15 15.88 -12.60 -11.71
CA VAL A 15 14.87 -13.64 -11.41
C VAL A 15 15.43 -14.70 -10.46
N ILE A 16 16.65 -15.19 -10.69
CA ILE A 16 17.27 -16.21 -9.86
C ILE A 16 17.56 -15.68 -8.44
N SER A 17 18.17 -14.48 -8.32
CA SER A 17 18.47 -13.88 -7.03
C SER A 17 17.21 -13.62 -6.22
N GLY A 18 16.17 -13.08 -6.86
CA GLY A 18 14.89 -12.83 -6.21
C GLY A 18 14.16 -14.12 -5.87
N ALA A 19 14.20 -15.16 -6.73
CA ALA A 19 13.63 -16.46 -6.45
C ALA A 19 14.29 -17.11 -5.22
N LEU A 20 15.63 -17.08 -5.13
CA LEU A 20 16.36 -17.57 -3.97
C LEU A 20 15.94 -16.84 -2.69
N PHE A 21 15.79 -15.51 -2.76
CA PHE A 21 15.35 -14.71 -1.64
C PHE A 21 13.94 -15.10 -1.17
N PHE A 22 12.96 -15.16 -2.08
CA PHE A 22 11.57 -15.52 -1.72
C PHE A 22 11.43 -16.95 -1.23
N LEU A 23 12.21 -17.89 -1.79
CA LEU A 23 12.20 -19.27 -1.36
C LEU A 23 12.84 -19.43 0.04
N GLN A 24 13.90 -18.70 0.33
CA GLN A 24 14.49 -18.63 1.67
C GLN A 24 13.50 -18.05 2.68
N GLN A 25 12.81 -16.99 2.31
CA GLN A 25 11.75 -16.38 3.10
C GLN A 25 10.59 -17.37 3.35
N ALA A 26 10.09 -18.05 2.33
CA ALA A 26 9.03 -19.05 2.46
C ALA A 26 9.42 -20.21 3.40
N ALA A 27 10.72 -20.63 3.38
CA ALA A 27 11.22 -21.64 4.31
C ALA A 27 11.23 -21.13 5.76
N GLN A 28 11.73 -19.93 5.99
CA GLN A 28 11.72 -19.31 7.33
C GLN A 28 10.31 -19.15 7.87
N HIS A 29 9.37 -18.73 7.02
CA HIS A 29 7.96 -18.61 7.37
C HIS A 29 7.35 -19.91 7.83
N ARG A 30 7.56 -20.96 7.04
CA ARG A 30 7.08 -22.29 7.35
C ARG A 30 7.60 -22.74 8.73
N ASP A 31 8.89 -22.55 8.97
CA ASP A 31 9.52 -22.97 10.22
C ASP A 31 9.02 -22.14 11.41
N GLN A 32 8.79 -20.84 11.24
CA GLN A 32 8.17 -19.97 12.25
C GLN A 32 6.70 -20.33 12.51
N ALA A 33 5.92 -20.62 11.46
CA ALA A 33 4.52 -21.02 11.61
C ALA A 33 4.41 -22.37 12.32
N ALA A 34 5.31 -23.32 12.01
CA ALA A 34 5.40 -24.61 12.66
C ALA A 34 5.76 -24.48 14.16
N ALA A 35 6.80 -23.70 14.45
CA ALA A 35 7.22 -23.39 15.82
C ALA A 35 6.09 -22.72 16.60
N GLY A 36 5.37 -21.76 15.94
CA GLY A 36 4.24 -21.08 16.50
C GLY A 36 3.05 -21.98 16.83
N ALA A 37 2.73 -22.93 15.94
CA ALA A 37 1.64 -23.87 16.17
C ALA A 37 1.93 -24.80 17.36
N ILE A 38 3.17 -25.28 17.48
CA ILE A 38 3.60 -26.10 18.62
C ILE A 38 3.59 -25.27 19.92
N ALA A 39 4.12 -24.04 19.89
CA ALA A 39 4.16 -23.19 21.07
C ALA A 39 2.74 -22.92 21.59
N LEU A 40 1.80 -22.60 20.69
CA LEU A 40 0.39 -22.38 21.04
C LEU A 40 -0.27 -23.62 21.61
N ALA A 41 -0.13 -24.78 20.98
CA ALA A 41 -0.71 -26.03 21.48
C ALA A 41 -0.16 -26.37 22.88
N THR A 42 1.16 -26.24 23.06
CA THR A 42 1.82 -26.49 24.34
C THR A 42 1.40 -25.49 25.42
N ALA A 43 1.27 -24.19 25.08
CA ALA A 43 0.78 -23.18 26.02
C ALA A 43 -0.64 -23.52 26.50
N SER A 44 -1.51 -23.94 25.59
CA SER A 44 -2.88 -24.33 25.90
C SER A 44 -2.94 -25.56 26.82
N ASP A 45 -2.16 -26.60 26.51
CA ASP A 45 -2.08 -27.81 27.33
C ASP A 45 -1.53 -27.52 28.73
N LEU A 46 -0.45 -26.73 28.84
CA LEU A 46 0.10 -26.34 30.14
C LEU A 46 -0.85 -25.41 30.91
N ALA A 47 -1.59 -24.53 30.23
CA ALA A 47 -2.58 -23.66 30.88
C ALA A 47 -3.75 -24.49 31.42
N ASN A 48 -4.20 -25.54 30.70
CA ASN A 48 -5.22 -26.46 31.16
C ASN A 48 -4.75 -27.23 32.42
N LEU A 49 -3.54 -27.81 32.37
CA LEU A 49 -2.95 -28.50 33.52
C LEU A 49 -2.81 -27.56 34.72
N GLY A 50 -2.31 -26.33 34.50
CA GLY A 50 -2.13 -25.34 35.55
C GLY A 50 -3.44 -24.89 36.18
N SER A 51 -4.47 -24.65 35.35
CA SER A 51 -5.81 -24.29 35.81
C SER A 51 -6.39 -25.37 36.69
N LYS A 52 -6.30 -26.65 36.28
CA LYS A 52 -6.80 -27.80 37.03
C LYS A 52 -6.01 -28.05 38.32
N GLY A 53 -4.69 -27.87 38.28
CA GLY A 53 -3.85 -27.95 39.50
C GLY A 53 -4.23 -26.90 40.54
N LEU A 54 -4.45 -25.66 40.14
CA LEU A 54 -4.88 -24.57 41.01
C LEU A 54 -6.32 -24.77 41.53
N GLU A 55 -7.25 -25.28 40.69
CA GLU A 55 -8.60 -25.65 41.12
C GLU A 55 -8.60 -26.74 42.20
N ALA A 56 -7.67 -27.68 42.12
CA ALA A 56 -7.47 -28.73 43.11
C ALA A 56 -6.75 -28.27 44.38
N GLY A 57 -6.36 -27.00 44.45
CA GLY A 57 -5.69 -26.43 45.62
C GLY A 57 -4.19 -26.70 45.71
N LEU A 58 -3.56 -27.13 44.60
CA LEU A 58 -2.11 -27.31 44.57
C LEU A 58 -1.38 -25.96 44.61
N SER A 59 -0.21 -25.93 45.25
CA SER A 59 0.61 -24.74 45.29
C SER A 59 1.20 -24.41 43.93
N GLU A 60 1.48 -23.11 43.69
CA GLU A 60 2.08 -22.62 42.43
C GLU A 60 3.40 -23.32 42.05
N GLN A 61 4.22 -23.64 43.05
CA GLN A 61 5.48 -24.37 42.86
C GLN A 61 5.24 -25.80 42.38
N VAL A 62 4.23 -26.50 42.95
CA VAL A 62 3.86 -27.86 42.51
C VAL A 62 3.36 -27.79 41.06
N VAL A 63 2.51 -26.83 40.72
CA VAL A 63 2.03 -26.63 39.34
C VAL A 63 3.21 -26.35 38.39
N GLY A 64 4.16 -25.50 38.77
CA GLY A 64 5.36 -25.27 37.98
C GLY A 64 6.23 -26.51 37.78
N THR A 65 6.38 -27.35 38.82
CA THR A 65 7.11 -28.63 38.71
C THR A 65 6.39 -29.61 37.77
N MET A 66 5.05 -29.66 37.82
CA MET A 66 4.26 -30.46 36.89
C MET A 66 4.42 -30.01 35.45
N MET A 67 4.45 -28.72 35.17
CA MET A 67 4.69 -28.17 33.82
C MET A 67 6.09 -28.55 33.31
N ALA A 68 7.12 -28.43 34.14
CA ALA A 68 8.46 -28.86 33.81
C ALA A 68 8.56 -30.38 33.51
N ASP A 69 7.84 -31.21 34.27
CA ASP A 69 7.80 -32.65 34.07
C ASP A 69 7.08 -33.04 32.74
N VAL A 70 6.05 -32.30 32.34
CA VAL A 70 5.40 -32.46 31.03
C VAL A 70 6.40 -32.20 29.91
N LEU A 71 7.12 -31.09 29.96
CA LEU A 71 8.10 -30.76 28.93
C LEU A 71 9.23 -31.80 28.87
N LYS A 72 9.69 -32.29 30.01
CA LYS A 72 10.69 -33.34 30.10
C LYS A 72 10.19 -34.67 29.49
N ARG A 73 9.00 -35.13 29.87
CA ARG A 73 8.43 -36.41 29.38
C ARG A 73 8.06 -36.35 27.89
N SER A 74 7.71 -35.20 27.36
CA SER A 74 7.45 -35.01 25.94
C SER A 74 8.71 -34.83 25.08
N GLY A 75 9.92 -34.92 25.66
CA GLY A 75 11.17 -34.72 24.94
C GLY A 75 11.47 -33.27 24.57
N ARG A 76 10.84 -32.32 25.27
CA ARG A 76 10.92 -30.88 24.99
C ARG A 76 11.65 -30.10 26.11
N GLU A 77 12.71 -30.68 26.62
CA GLU A 77 13.55 -30.09 27.70
C GLU A 77 14.17 -28.73 27.31
N GLY A 78 14.28 -28.45 26.01
CA GLY A 78 14.77 -27.17 25.49
C GLY A 78 13.73 -26.03 25.52
N ASP A 79 12.44 -26.36 25.69
CA ASP A 79 11.40 -25.36 25.76
C ASP A 79 11.38 -24.70 27.14
N ARG A 80 11.09 -23.41 27.14
CA ARG A 80 11.09 -22.58 28.34
C ARG A 80 9.70 -22.11 28.65
N PHE A 81 9.27 -22.18 29.92
CA PHE A 81 7.98 -21.67 30.36
C PHE A 81 8.11 -20.70 31.52
N ARG A 82 7.09 -19.86 31.66
CA ARG A 82 6.85 -18.96 32.79
C ARG A 82 5.41 -19.05 33.24
N LEU A 83 5.19 -19.17 34.54
CA LEU A 83 3.88 -19.13 35.18
C LEU A 83 3.75 -17.82 35.95
N VAL A 84 2.77 -17.01 35.59
CA VAL A 84 2.51 -15.70 36.22
C VAL A 84 1.09 -15.66 36.76
N LEU A 85 0.92 -15.29 38.03
CA LEU A 85 -0.40 -15.16 38.64
C LEU A 85 -0.85 -13.71 38.80
N ARG A 86 -2.17 -13.48 38.63
CA ARG A 86 -2.79 -12.16 38.69
C ARG A 86 -2.74 -11.52 40.05
N ASN A 87 -3.03 -12.32 41.09
CA ASN A 87 -3.18 -11.79 42.47
C ASN A 87 -1.89 -11.22 43.01
N THR A 88 -0.75 -11.82 42.68
CA THR A 88 0.55 -11.39 43.15
C THR A 88 1.28 -10.49 42.15
N LYS A 89 0.89 -10.51 40.87
CA LYS A 89 1.64 -9.90 39.75
C LYS A 89 3.12 -10.32 39.79
N GLN A 90 3.36 -11.57 40.13
CA GLN A 90 4.70 -12.15 40.26
C GLN A 90 4.87 -13.32 39.31
N LEU A 91 6.10 -13.51 38.86
CA LEU A 91 6.54 -14.75 38.24
C LEU A 91 6.58 -15.83 39.31
N SER A 92 5.65 -16.80 39.26
CA SER A 92 5.47 -17.79 40.30
C SER A 92 6.33 -19.05 40.09
N ALA A 93 6.51 -19.46 38.83
CA ALA A 93 7.39 -20.56 38.46
C ALA A 93 7.97 -20.34 37.06
N SER A 94 9.19 -20.81 36.84
CA SER A 94 9.90 -20.73 35.56
C SER A 94 10.96 -21.82 35.48
N ASN A 95 11.20 -22.35 34.28
CA ASN A 95 12.38 -23.15 33.97
C ASN A 95 13.40 -22.34 33.13
N TRP A 96 13.24 -21.04 33.04
CA TRP A 96 14.11 -20.17 32.25
C TRP A 96 15.45 -19.97 32.95
N PRO A 97 16.58 -20.13 32.26
CA PRO A 97 17.89 -19.88 32.85
C PRO A 97 18.02 -18.43 33.34
N GLY A 98 18.38 -18.26 34.62
CA GLY A 98 18.51 -16.94 35.25
C GLY A 98 17.25 -16.36 35.86
N ASP A 99 16.05 -16.95 35.68
CA ASP A 99 14.84 -16.55 36.38
C ASP A 99 14.87 -17.13 37.82
N ALA A 100 14.95 -16.24 38.79
CA ALA A 100 14.76 -16.61 40.21
C ALA A 100 13.28 -16.43 40.54
N ALA A 101 12.45 -17.49 40.45
CA ALA A 101 11.05 -17.46 40.85
C ALA A 101 10.87 -17.91 42.31
N PRO A 102 9.99 -17.28 43.12
CA PRO A 102 9.09 -16.17 42.78
C PRO A 102 9.77 -14.79 42.81
N ARG A 103 9.45 -13.95 41.80
CA ARG A 103 9.90 -12.55 41.72
C ARG A 103 8.81 -11.63 41.13
N PRO A 104 8.85 -10.30 41.38
CA PRO A 104 7.98 -9.36 40.69
C PRO A 104 8.23 -9.38 39.17
N LEU A 105 7.16 -9.05 38.39
CA LEU A 105 7.30 -8.89 36.93
C LEU A 105 8.15 -7.68 36.60
N GLU A 106 9.05 -7.83 35.66
CA GLU A 106 9.83 -6.75 35.07
C GLU A 106 8.95 -5.83 34.23
N ILE A 107 9.42 -4.60 33.98
CA ILE A 107 8.68 -3.60 33.18
C ILE A 107 8.42 -4.13 31.76
N SER A 108 9.36 -4.89 31.18
CA SER A 108 9.27 -5.53 29.86
C SER A 108 8.23 -6.66 29.76
N GLU A 109 7.86 -7.28 30.89
CA GLU A 109 6.94 -8.43 30.96
C GLU A 109 5.50 -8.00 31.18
N LYS A 110 5.28 -6.84 31.81
CA LYS A 110 3.93 -6.33 32.14
C LYS A 110 3.00 -6.15 30.93
N PRO A 111 3.44 -5.62 29.78
CA PRO A 111 2.54 -5.41 28.65
C PRO A 111 1.93 -6.70 28.11
N LEU A 112 2.70 -7.79 28.05
CA LEU A 112 2.21 -9.09 27.61
C LEU A 112 1.19 -9.65 28.62
N PHE A 113 1.49 -9.56 29.91
CA PHE A 113 0.63 -10.00 30.97
C PHE A 113 -0.73 -9.27 30.96
N ASP A 114 -0.70 -7.94 30.89
CA ASP A 114 -1.92 -7.11 30.85
C ASP A 114 -2.75 -7.38 29.59
N LEU A 115 -2.10 -7.60 28.46
CA LEU A 115 -2.76 -7.95 27.20
C LEU A 115 -3.49 -9.29 27.29
N ILE A 116 -2.83 -10.34 27.77
CA ILE A 116 -3.42 -11.69 27.87
C ILE A 116 -4.61 -11.72 28.84
N LEU A 117 -4.50 -11.01 29.94
CA LEU A 117 -5.62 -10.90 30.89
C LEU A 117 -6.77 -10.02 30.40
N GLY A 118 -6.50 -9.09 29.49
CA GLY A 118 -7.50 -8.19 28.91
C GLY A 118 -8.26 -8.75 27.72
N LEU A 119 -7.82 -9.87 27.11
CA LEU A 119 -8.49 -10.45 25.96
C LEU A 119 -9.90 -10.93 26.29
N PRO A 120 -10.92 -10.64 25.43
CA PRO A 120 -12.32 -10.99 25.71
C PRO A 120 -12.62 -12.49 25.65
N VAL A 121 -11.82 -13.27 24.93
CA VAL A 121 -11.96 -14.73 24.75
C VAL A 121 -10.61 -15.37 25.09
N ALA A 122 -10.61 -16.65 25.53
CA ALA A 122 -9.41 -17.45 25.65
C ALA A 122 -8.64 -17.39 24.34
N GLY A 123 -7.56 -16.63 24.29
CA GLY A 123 -6.78 -16.37 23.09
C GLY A 123 -5.31 -16.36 23.43
N ALA A 124 -4.56 -17.26 22.80
CA ALA A 124 -3.13 -17.26 22.90
C ALA A 124 -2.55 -16.15 22.03
N LYS A 125 -1.60 -15.40 22.55
CA LYS A 125 -0.79 -14.49 21.75
C LYS A 125 0.46 -15.20 21.27
N LEU A 126 0.76 -15.07 19.99
CA LEU A 126 1.95 -15.60 19.37
C LEU A 126 2.83 -14.45 18.91
N ASP A 127 4.08 -14.43 19.39
CA ASP A 127 5.12 -13.54 18.88
C ASP A 127 6.28 -14.40 18.34
N PRO A 128 6.65 -14.27 17.05
CA PRO A 128 7.88 -14.88 16.55
C PRO A 128 9.09 -14.24 17.23
N THR A 129 10.02 -15.04 17.67
CA THR A 129 11.29 -14.59 18.26
C THR A 129 12.47 -15.04 17.41
N ALA A 130 13.63 -14.44 17.58
CA ALA A 130 14.85 -14.84 16.89
C ALA A 130 15.26 -16.30 17.20
N GLU A 131 14.84 -16.84 18.35
CA GLU A 131 15.19 -18.18 18.82
C GLU A 131 14.07 -19.22 18.59
N GLY A 132 12.88 -18.80 18.12
CA GLY A 132 11.75 -19.69 17.92
C GLY A 132 10.40 -18.96 17.95
N ALA A 133 9.41 -19.53 18.64
CA ALA A 133 8.09 -18.92 18.80
C ALA A 133 7.70 -18.79 20.27
N ARG A 134 7.13 -17.65 20.61
CA ARG A 134 6.64 -17.31 21.94
C ARG A 134 5.12 -17.32 21.94
N ALA A 135 4.51 -18.12 22.80
CA ALA A 135 3.06 -18.19 23.00
C ALA A 135 2.69 -17.96 24.46
N ALA A 136 1.55 -17.31 24.69
CA ALA A 136 1.02 -17.11 26.02
C ALA A 136 -0.48 -17.41 26.06
N GLU A 137 -0.93 -18.12 27.08
CA GLU A 137 -2.32 -18.55 27.29
C GLU A 137 -2.78 -18.17 28.70
N PRO A 138 -4.02 -17.67 28.91
CA PRO A 138 -4.54 -17.36 30.22
C PRO A 138 -4.88 -18.62 31.03
N LEU A 139 -4.56 -18.59 32.32
CA LEU A 139 -5.03 -19.57 33.30
C LEU A 139 -6.44 -19.19 33.78
N VAL A 140 -7.37 -20.14 33.69
CA VAL A 140 -8.78 -19.93 34.07
C VAL A 140 -9.16 -20.90 35.20
N VAL A 141 -9.52 -20.37 36.35
CA VAL A 141 -10.00 -21.13 37.51
C VAL A 141 -11.41 -20.67 37.85
N ALA A 142 -12.36 -21.60 37.91
CA ALA A 142 -13.77 -21.31 38.13
C ALA A 142 -14.33 -20.16 37.25
N GLY A 143 -13.93 -20.12 35.97
CA GLY A 143 -14.35 -19.11 34.99
C GLY A 143 -13.67 -17.75 35.12
N GLN A 144 -12.80 -17.57 36.08
CA GLN A 144 -12.02 -16.33 36.28
C GLN A 144 -10.58 -16.51 35.82
N ARG A 145 -10.02 -15.49 35.17
CA ARG A 145 -8.61 -15.47 34.74
C ARG A 145 -7.74 -15.14 35.95
N VAL A 146 -6.98 -16.12 36.39
CA VAL A 146 -6.12 -16.03 37.57
C VAL A 146 -4.66 -15.78 37.24
N GLY A 147 -4.23 -16.02 36.01
CA GLY A 147 -2.87 -15.83 35.58
C GLY A 147 -2.67 -16.13 34.11
N MET A 148 -1.42 -16.35 33.70
CA MET A 148 -1.05 -16.82 32.38
C MET A 148 0.13 -17.80 32.43
N VAL A 149 0.20 -18.67 31.44
CA VAL A 149 1.38 -19.46 31.09
C VAL A 149 1.97 -18.91 29.82
N GLU A 150 3.25 -18.63 29.87
CA GLU A 150 4.04 -18.23 28.71
C GLU A 150 4.99 -19.38 28.36
N ILE A 151 5.13 -19.69 27.06
CA ILE A 151 6.08 -20.67 26.56
C ILE A 151 6.90 -20.08 25.42
N ILE A 152 8.20 -20.42 25.41
CA ILE A 152 9.06 -20.20 24.25
C ILE A 152 9.49 -21.56 23.75
N HIS A 153 9.07 -21.88 22.54
CA HIS A 153 9.53 -23.04 21.81
C HIS A 153 10.78 -22.67 21.00
N THR A 154 11.90 -23.28 21.32
CA THR A 154 13.15 -23.16 20.54
C THR A 154 13.10 -24.12 19.38
N SER A 155 12.95 -23.58 18.15
CA SER A 155 12.74 -24.39 16.97
C SER A 155 14.01 -25.17 16.58
N GLN A 156 13.95 -26.48 16.71
CA GLN A 156 14.77 -27.41 15.92
C GLN A 156 13.84 -28.23 15.00
N VAL A 157 12.98 -27.55 14.24
CA VAL A 157 12.18 -28.24 13.22
C VAL A 157 13.12 -28.53 12.05
N ALA A 158 13.79 -29.68 12.08
CA ALA A 158 14.49 -30.23 10.94
C ALA A 158 13.46 -30.65 9.87
N GLY A 159 12.93 -29.69 9.14
CA GLY A 159 12.26 -29.97 7.88
C GLY A 159 13.30 -30.41 6.83
N PRO A 160 12.89 -31.17 5.79
CA PRO A 160 13.81 -31.52 4.72
C PRO A 160 14.46 -30.24 4.20
N PRO A 161 15.78 -30.24 3.93
CA PRO A 161 16.52 -29.02 3.63
C PRO A 161 16.02 -28.42 2.32
N LEU A 162 15.10 -27.45 2.43
CA LEU A 162 14.58 -26.67 1.31
C LEU A 162 15.76 -26.00 0.57
N ILE A 163 16.81 -25.68 1.29
CA ILE A 163 18.04 -25.08 0.77
C ILE A 163 18.70 -25.95 -0.32
N SER A 164 18.71 -27.27 -0.20
CA SER A 164 19.27 -28.15 -1.22
C SER A 164 18.41 -28.20 -2.49
N LEU A 165 17.08 -28.17 -2.35
CA LEU A 165 16.14 -28.07 -3.46
C LEU A 165 16.26 -26.73 -4.19
N LEU A 166 16.50 -25.64 -3.45
CA LEU A 166 16.73 -24.30 -3.97
C LEU A 166 18.03 -24.19 -4.77
N GLN A 167 19.11 -24.79 -4.27
CA GLN A 167 20.40 -24.81 -4.97
C GLN A 167 20.30 -25.58 -6.28
N TRP A 168 19.66 -26.74 -6.30
CA TRP A 168 19.45 -27.53 -7.51
C TRP A 168 18.46 -26.85 -8.48
N GLY A 169 17.42 -26.18 -7.97
CA GLY A 169 16.50 -25.37 -8.79
C GLY A 169 17.21 -24.20 -9.48
N ALA A 170 18.07 -23.47 -8.75
CA ALA A 170 18.86 -22.36 -9.28
C ALA A 170 19.89 -22.84 -10.35
N ILE A 171 20.55 -23.97 -10.09
CA ILE A 171 21.48 -24.58 -11.06
C ILE A 171 20.73 -25.06 -12.31
N GLY A 172 19.59 -25.76 -12.13
CA GLY A 172 18.72 -26.20 -13.23
C GLY A 172 18.21 -25.04 -14.09
N MET A 173 17.83 -23.92 -13.46
CA MET A 173 17.42 -22.70 -14.16
C MET A 173 18.58 -22.07 -14.95
N GLY A 174 19.78 -22.02 -14.38
CA GLY A 174 20.97 -21.55 -15.07
C GLY A 174 21.29 -22.38 -16.31
N VAL A 175 21.19 -23.69 -16.19
CA VAL A 175 21.42 -24.64 -17.32
C VAL A 175 20.34 -24.50 -18.38
N LEU A 176 19.06 -24.42 -18.02
CA LEU A 176 17.94 -24.21 -18.96
C LEU A 176 18.04 -22.86 -19.67
N ALA A 177 18.49 -21.81 -18.98
CA ALA A 177 18.71 -20.50 -19.57
C ALA A 177 19.84 -20.53 -20.61
N ILE A 178 20.96 -21.23 -20.33
CA ILE A 178 22.09 -21.40 -21.24
C ILE A 178 21.67 -22.24 -22.44
N LEU A 179 20.95 -23.34 -22.27
CA LEU A 179 20.44 -24.19 -23.33
C LEU A 179 19.41 -23.44 -24.21
N GLY A 180 18.50 -22.67 -23.57
CA GLY A 180 17.54 -21.83 -24.30
C GLY A 180 18.22 -20.79 -25.17
N LEU A 181 19.32 -20.19 -24.71
CA LEU A 181 20.13 -19.24 -25.51
C LEU A 181 20.80 -19.86 -26.70
N ALA A 182 21.25 -21.12 -26.61
CA ALA A 182 21.90 -21.84 -27.72
C ALA A 182 20.90 -22.21 -28.81
N LEU A 183 19.61 -22.34 -28.51
CA LEU A 183 18.56 -22.79 -29.42
C LEU A 183 17.76 -21.64 -30.07
N VAL A 184 17.91 -20.39 -29.61
CA VAL A 184 17.11 -19.24 -30.09
C VAL A 184 17.73 -18.61 -31.34
N PRO A 185 17.00 -18.53 -32.48
CA PRO A 185 17.48 -17.88 -33.69
C PRO A 185 17.83 -16.40 -33.48
N PRO A 186 18.84 -15.83 -34.21
CA PRO A 186 19.29 -14.44 -34.02
C PRO A 186 18.19 -13.37 -34.17
N LYS A 187 17.15 -13.63 -34.98
CA LYS A 187 16.02 -12.73 -35.21
C LYS A 187 15.05 -12.70 -34.02
N LEU A 188 14.94 -13.78 -33.24
CA LEU A 188 14.14 -13.89 -32.04
C LEU A 188 14.92 -13.51 -30.76
N GLY A 189 16.22 -13.28 -30.86
CA GLY A 189 17.10 -13.04 -29.73
C GLY A 189 16.75 -11.80 -28.88
N ALA A 190 16.09 -10.79 -29.47
CA ALA A 190 15.61 -9.62 -28.71
C ALA A 190 14.44 -9.98 -27.77
N TRP A 191 13.55 -10.86 -28.20
CA TRP A 191 12.41 -11.32 -27.42
C TRP A 191 12.80 -12.36 -26.37
N ALA A 192 13.93 -13.06 -26.55
CA ALA A 192 14.43 -14.01 -25.56
C ALA A 192 14.70 -13.35 -24.20
N GLY A 193 15.16 -12.09 -24.19
CA GLY A 193 15.34 -11.31 -22.98
C GLY A 193 14.04 -10.98 -22.23
N VAL A 194 12.89 -11.10 -22.89
CA VAL A 194 11.56 -10.85 -22.30
C VAL A 194 10.87 -12.15 -21.92
N VAL A 195 10.87 -13.13 -22.82
CA VAL A 195 10.09 -14.37 -22.68
C VAL A 195 10.75 -15.36 -21.71
N LEU A 196 12.09 -15.47 -21.73
CA LEU A 196 12.81 -16.42 -20.86
C LEU A 196 12.64 -16.12 -19.37
N PRO A 197 12.77 -14.88 -18.87
CA PRO A 197 12.56 -14.59 -17.45
C PRO A 197 11.14 -14.93 -16.98
N LEU A 198 10.12 -14.67 -17.79
CA LEU A 198 8.73 -15.02 -17.49
C LEU A 198 8.51 -16.53 -17.48
N GLY A 199 9.04 -17.23 -18.50
CA GLY A 199 8.94 -18.68 -18.60
C GLY A 199 9.64 -19.40 -17.46
N VAL A 200 10.84 -18.95 -17.09
CA VAL A 200 11.61 -19.49 -15.95
C VAL A 200 10.86 -19.25 -14.64
N ALA A 201 10.36 -18.04 -14.41
CA ALA A 201 9.59 -17.72 -13.21
C ALA A 201 8.32 -18.59 -13.09
N PHE A 202 7.60 -18.82 -14.19
CA PHE A 202 6.41 -19.66 -14.22
C PHE A 202 6.73 -21.14 -13.92
N VAL A 203 7.75 -21.71 -14.57
CA VAL A 203 8.15 -23.12 -14.37
C VAL A 203 8.63 -23.33 -12.94
N VAL A 204 9.45 -22.43 -12.40
CA VAL A 204 9.93 -22.52 -11.02
C VAL A 204 8.79 -22.37 -10.03
N GLY A 205 7.89 -21.41 -10.25
CA GLY A 205 6.73 -21.22 -9.40
C GLY A 205 5.83 -22.46 -9.35
N HIS A 206 5.60 -23.10 -10.51
CA HIS A 206 4.78 -24.30 -10.58
C HIS A 206 5.44 -25.52 -9.91
N LEU A 207 6.72 -25.77 -10.18
CA LEU A 207 7.46 -26.90 -9.60
C LEU A 207 7.68 -26.74 -8.09
N THR A 208 7.99 -25.53 -7.62
CA THR A 208 8.20 -25.26 -6.20
C THR A 208 6.87 -25.27 -5.42
N GLY A 209 5.79 -24.77 -6.01
CA GLY A 209 4.46 -24.82 -5.40
C GLY A 209 3.97 -26.26 -5.17
N ALA A 210 4.18 -27.16 -6.12
CA ALA A 210 3.83 -28.57 -6.00
C ALA A 210 4.68 -29.29 -4.91
N ASN A 211 5.98 -28.99 -4.83
CA ASN A 211 6.87 -29.55 -3.80
C ASN A 211 6.60 -28.99 -2.41
N LEU A 212 6.21 -27.72 -2.29
CA LEU A 212 5.81 -27.14 -1.02
C LEU A 212 4.56 -27.80 -0.46
N ALA A 213 3.58 -28.12 -1.29
CA ALA A 213 2.37 -28.81 -0.87
C ALA A 213 2.66 -30.22 -0.31
N SER A 214 3.56 -30.98 -0.95
CA SER A 214 3.93 -32.32 -0.47
C SER A 214 4.76 -32.27 0.83
N THR A 215 5.66 -31.30 0.98
CA THR A 215 6.45 -31.11 2.20
C THR A 215 5.62 -30.57 3.35
N ALA A 216 4.54 -29.81 3.07
CA ALA A 216 3.59 -29.35 4.08
C ALA A 216 2.90 -30.51 4.78
N GLN A 217 2.48 -31.55 4.04
CA GLN A 217 1.83 -32.72 4.64
C GLN A 217 2.75 -33.43 5.61
N VAL A 218 4.00 -33.69 5.22
CA VAL A 218 5.00 -34.32 6.10
C VAL A 218 5.27 -33.48 7.36
N LEU A 219 5.32 -32.17 7.20
CA LEU A 219 5.49 -31.26 8.32
C LEU A 219 4.30 -31.30 9.28
N LEU A 220 3.07 -31.28 8.77
CA LEU A 220 1.84 -31.38 9.56
C LEU A 220 1.77 -32.71 10.33
N ASP A 221 2.18 -33.83 9.72
CA ASP A 221 2.22 -35.12 10.39
C ASP A 221 3.23 -35.16 11.54
N ASN A 222 4.41 -34.56 11.34
CA ASN A 222 5.43 -34.41 12.39
C ASN A 222 4.95 -33.51 13.54
N LEU A 223 4.28 -32.38 13.21
CA LEU A 223 3.72 -31.46 14.20
C LEU A 223 2.61 -32.14 15.03
N ASN A 224 1.72 -32.91 14.37
CA ASN A 224 0.67 -33.65 15.04
C ASN A 224 1.25 -34.73 15.98
N THR A 225 2.35 -35.38 15.58
CA THR A 225 3.04 -36.37 16.43
C THR A 225 3.61 -35.70 17.68
N THR A 226 4.23 -34.51 17.50
CA THR A 226 4.80 -33.74 18.62
C THR A 226 3.72 -33.24 19.58
N ALA A 227 2.59 -32.71 19.07
CA ALA A 227 1.47 -32.27 19.90
C ALA A 227 0.84 -33.41 20.71
N ARG A 228 0.69 -34.59 20.09
CA ARG A 228 0.20 -35.79 20.81
C ARG A 228 1.15 -36.21 21.93
N ALA A 229 2.46 -36.15 21.72
CA ALA A 229 3.45 -36.45 22.78
C ALA A 229 3.32 -35.51 23.98
N VAL A 230 3.02 -34.23 23.75
CA VAL A 230 2.77 -33.27 24.84
C VAL A 230 1.47 -33.59 25.57
N ASP A 231 0.38 -33.87 24.89
CA ASP A 231 -0.89 -34.23 25.50
C ASP A 231 -0.81 -35.54 26.32
N GLU A 232 -0.15 -36.57 25.78
CA GLU A 232 0.10 -37.82 26.51
C GLU A 232 0.94 -37.61 27.78
N ALA A 233 2.00 -36.78 27.68
CA ALA A 233 2.82 -36.44 28.84
C ALA A 233 2.01 -35.65 29.90
N MET A 234 1.17 -34.70 29.44
CA MET A 234 0.30 -33.90 30.31
C MET A 234 -0.69 -34.79 31.05
N ARG A 235 -1.35 -35.72 30.38
CA ARG A 235 -2.29 -36.68 31.01
C ARG A 235 -1.58 -37.58 32.02
N ALA A 236 -0.40 -38.08 31.67
CA ALA A 236 0.38 -38.91 32.58
C ALA A 236 0.79 -38.15 33.87
N VAL A 237 1.23 -36.88 33.72
CA VAL A 237 1.57 -36.01 34.87
C VAL A 237 0.33 -35.67 35.70
N ALA A 238 -0.81 -35.39 35.04
CA ALA A 238 -2.06 -35.13 35.75
C ALA A 238 -2.50 -36.33 36.59
N VAL A 239 -2.52 -37.52 36.01
CA VAL A 239 -2.89 -38.76 36.71
C VAL A 239 -1.95 -39.04 37.88
N SER A 240 -0.64 -38.88 37.72
CA SER A 240 0.33 -39.07 38.80
C SER A 240 0.16 -38.09 39.98
N ASN A 241 -0.52 -36.94 39.75
CA ASN A 241 -0.84 -35.94 40.77
C ASN A 241 -2.32 -35.96 41.20
N GLY A 242 -3.08 -37.01 40.82
CA GLY A 242 -4.47 -37.16 41.21
C GLY A 242 -5.44 -36.22 40.51
N LEU A 243 -5.08 -35.60 39.42
CA LEU A 243 -5.90 -34.68 38.65
C LEU A 243 -6.61 -35.41 37.49
N ALA A 244 -7.90 -35.13 37.34
CA ALA A 244 -8.68 -35.57 36.18
C ALA A 244 -8.77 -34.42 35.16
N LEU A 245 -8.06 -34.56 34.02
CA LEU A 245 -8.20 -33.63 32.91
C LEU A 245 -9.43 -34.00 32.08
N THR A 246 -10.35 -33.03 31.96
CA THR A 246 -11.54 -33.13 31.13
C THR A 246 -11.35 -32.21 29.94
N GLY A 247 -11.38 -32.76 28.74
CA GLY A 247 -11.26 -32.00 27.48
C GLY A 247 -10.42 -32.75 26.42
N ASP A 248 -10.62 -32.38 25.18
CA ASP A 248 -9.79 -32.84 24.07
C ASP A 248 -8.40 -32.19 24.14
N ALA A 249 -7.39 -32.91 23.60
CA ALA A 249 -6.06 -32.35 23.39
C ALA A 249 -6.15 -31.03 22.61
N ALA A 250 -5.26 -30.09 22.96
CA ALA A 250 -5.18 -28.84 22.20
C ALA A 250 -4.92 -29.17 20.71
N ARG A 251 -5.86 -28.74 19.86
CA ARG A 251 -5.74 -28.97 18.42
C ARG A 251 -4.71 -28.02 17.84
N LEU A 252 -3.75 -28.57 17.11
CA LEU A 252 -2.86 -27.78 16.28
C LEU A 252 -3.67 -26.97 15.27
N ASP A 253 -3.37 -25.68 15.17
CA ASP A 253 -3.92 -24.83 14.11
C ASP A 253 -3.27 -25.20 12.77
N THR A 254 -3.77 -26.30 12.19
CA THR A 254 -3.30 -26.81 10.90
C THR A 254 -3.56 -25.84 9.76
N ALA A 255 -4.59 -25.00 9.85
CA ALA A 255 -4.90 -23.97 8.86
C ALA A 255 -3.83 -22.88 8.81
N ARG A 256 -3.25 -22.52 9.96
CA ARG A 256 -2.16 -21.54 10.06
C ARG A 256 -0.87 -22.07 9.43
N VAL A 257 -0.54 -23.35 9.64
CA VAL A 257 0.64 -23.97 9.04
C VAL A 257 0.43 -24.17 7.54
N ALA A 258 -0.76 -24.58 7.12
CA ALA A 258 -1.10 -24.73 5.71
C ALA A 258 -1.07 -23.37 4.97
N GLY A 259 -1.58 -22.31 5.59
CA GLY A 259 -1.55 -20.95 5.03
C GLY A 259 -0.13 -20.37 4.89
N ALA A 260 0.78 -20.72 5.81
CA ALA A 260 2.19 -20.31 5.72
C ALA A 260 2.96 -21.00 4.57
N VAL A 261 2.41 -22.08 4.01
CA VAL A 261 2.97 -22.84 2.88
C VAL A 261 2.18 -22.56 1.60
N ASP A 262 1.43 -21.47 1.53
CA ASP A 262 0.61 -21.14 0.36
C ASP A 262 1.48 -20.95 -0.90
N GLY A 263 1.46 -21.95 -1.77
CA GLY A 263 2.16 -21.95 -3.05
C GLY A 263 1.65 -20.87 -4.02
N ALA A 264 0.44 -20.35 -3.83
CA ALA A 264 -0.12 -19.29 -4.66
C ALA A 264 0.58 -17.95 -4.42
N ALA A 265 0.86 -17.59 -3.18
CA ALA A 265 1.60 -16.39 -2.83
C ALA A 265 3.04 -16.43 -3.37
N LEU A 266 3.71 -17.57 -3.24
CA LEU A 266 5.04 -17.78 -3.81
C LEU A 266 5.04 -17.68 -5.34
N ASN A 267 4.07 -18.31 -6.00
CA ASN A 267 3.93 -18.26 -7.46
C ASN A 267 3.71 -16.83 -7.96
N THR A 268 2.88 -16.05 -7.28
CA THR A 268 2.65 -14.63 -7.58
C THR A 268 3.93 -13.80 -7.44
N SER A 269 4.72 -14.05 -6.40
CA SER A 269 6.00 -13.37 -6.16
C SER A 269 7.03 -13.68 -7.26
N LEU A 270 7.09 -14.95 -7.68
CA LEU A 270 7.98 -15.37 -8.76
C LEU A 270 7.55 -14.82 -10.12
N LEU A 271 6.25 -14.74 -10.41
CA LEU A 271 5.74 -14.09 -11.62
C LEU A 271 6.07 -12.59 -11.66
N PHE A 272 5.98 -11.90 -10.52
CA PHE A 272 6.40 -10.51 -10.40
C PHE A 272 7.89 -10.33 -10.74
N LEU A 273 8.75 -11.18 -10.19
CA LEU A 273 10.19 -11.18 -10.52
C LEU A 273 10.45 -11.48 -11.99
N GLY A 274 9.70 -12.42 -12.56
CA GLY A 274 9.74 -12.71 -14.00
C GLY A 274 9.39 -11.48 -14.84
N GLY A 275 8.36 -10.73 -14.43
CA GLY A 275 7.97 -9.46 -15.05
C GLY A 275 9.06 -8.40 -14.96
N LEU A 276 9.68 -8.24 -13.79
CA LEU A 276 10.81 -7.32 -13.60
C LEU A 276 12.01 -7.71 -14.46
N GLY A 277 12.35 -8.99 -14.49
CA GLY A 277 13.39 -9.52 -15.38
C GLY A 277 13.10 -9.27 -16.86
N ALA A 278 11.84 -9.42 -17.28
CA ALA A 278 11.40 -9.14 -18.64
C ALA A 278 11.55 -7.65 -19.01
N ILE A 279 11.22 -6.73 -18.08
CA ILE A 279 11.42 -5.28 -18.27
C ILE A 279 12.89 -4.95 -18.45
N ILE A 280 13.77 -5.47 -17.58
CA ILE A 280 15.22 -5.27 -17.68
C ILE A 280 15.76 -5.87 -18.99
N GLY A 281 15.31 -7.07 -19.34
CA GLY A 281 15.67 -7.74 -20.59
C GLY A 281 15.24 -6.94 -21.82
N ALA A 282 14.04 -6.37 -21.82
CA ALA A 282 13.54 -5.49 -22.86
C ALA A 282 14.39 -4.22 -22.98
N PHE A 283 14.65 -3.53 -21.86
CA PHE A 283 15.45 -2.30 -21.83
C PHE A 283 16.84 -2.50 -22.46
N ILE A 284 17.49 -3.61 -22.15
CA ILE A 284 18.80 -3.94 -22.73
C ILE A 284 18.66 -4.40 -24.18
N SER A 285 17.73 -5.31 -24.48
CA SER A 285 17.57 -5.93 -25.80
C SER A 285 17.17 -4.93 -26.88
N PHE A 286 16.25 -4.02 -26.59
CA PHE A 286 15.84 -2.96 -27.53
C PHE A 286 16.82 -1.80 -27.65
N GLY A 287 17.94 -1.87 -26.93
CA GLY A 287 19.08 -0.97 -27.15
C GLY A 287 19.02 0.33 -26.35
N ALA A 288 18.04 0.50 -25.44
CA ALA A 288 17.96 1.66 -24.58
C ALA A 288 19.22 1.82 -23.70
N ALA A 289 19.70 0.75 -23.09
CA ALA A 289 20.94 0.77 -22.32
C ALA A 289 22.17 1.19 -23.17
N SER A 290 22.27 0.71 -24.41
CA SER A 290 23.40 1.03 -25.31
C SER A 290 23.32 2.46 -25.87
N SER A 291 22.12 3.00 -26.07
CA SER A 291 21.93 4.40 -26.49
C SER A 291 22.27 5.34 -25.35
N THR A 292 21.81 5.03 -24.11
CA THR A 292 22.16 5.81 -22.91
C THR A 292 23.68 5.80 -22.67
N TRP A 293 24.31 4.62 -22.80
CA TRP A 293 25.76 4.51 -22.64
C TRP A 293 26.56 5.28 -23.70
N ARG A 294 26.10 5.29 -24.95
CA ARG A 294 26.69 6.11 -26.02
C ARG A 294 26.54 7.59 -25.73
N ALA A 295 25.34 8.06 -25.41
CA ALA A 295 25.07 9.44 -25.05
C ALA A 295 25.94 9.92 -23.87
N LEU A 296 26.15 9.05 -22.87
CA LEU A 296 27.04 9.33 -21.74
C LEU A 296 28.50 9.52 -22.17
N LYS A 297 28.97 8.67 -23.11
CA LYS A 297 30.34 8.77 -23.64
C LYS A 297 30.56 9.95 -24.60
N GLU A 298 29.54 10.29 -25.38
CA GLU A 298 29.60 11.39 -26.33
C GLU A 298 29.54 12.77 -25.63
N ASN A 299 28.83 12.86 -24.52
CA ASN A 299 28.62 14.11 -23.78
C ASN A 299 28.90 13.99 -22.26
N PRO A 300 30.10 13.56 -21.84
CA PRO A 300 30.37 13.29 -20.43
C PRO A 300 30.23 14.53 -19.55
N THR A 301 30.65 15.70 -20.05
CA THR A 301 30.57 16.96 -19.31
C THR A 301 29.12 17.36 -19.03
N ALA A 302 28.21 17.20 -19.99
CA ALA A 302 26.80 17.50 -19.78
C ALA A 302 26.19 16.61 -18.68
N TYR A 303 26.51 15.31 -18.69
CA TYR A 303 26.02 14.38 -17.66
C TYR A 303 26.60 14.63 -16.27
N VAL A 304 27.86 15.08 -16.15
CA VAL A 304 28.45 15.48 -14.86
C VAL A 304 27.68 16.65 -14.26
N TYR A 305 27.31 17.66 -15.04
CA TYR A 305 26.51 18.79 -14.54
C TYR A 305 25.08 18.41 -14.17
N VAL A 306 24.48 17.47 -14.86
CA VAL A 306 23.10 17.02 -14.59
C VAL A 306 23.06 15.90 -13.52
N ALA A 307 24.19 15.20 -13.26
CA ALA A 307 24.25 14.08 -12.32
C ALA A 307 23.71 14.39 -10.91
N PRO A 308 24.04 15.51 -10.26
CA PRO A 308 23.51 15.82 -8.93
C PRO A 308 21.97 15.92 -8.93
N ALA A 309 21.38 16.52 -9.95
CA ALA A 309 19.93 16.63 -10.08
C ALA A 309 19.29 15.27 -10.36
N LEU A 310 19.91 14.42 -11.22
CA LEU A 310 19.44 13.07 -11.47
C LEU A 310 19.52 12.17 -10.23
N ILE A 311 20.62 12.25 -9.48
CA ILE A 311 20.78 11.48 -8.23
C ILE A 311 19.72 11.94 -7.22
N GLY A 312 19.52 13.26 -7.05
CA GLY A 312 18.48 13.81 -6.19
C GLY A 312 17.08 13.31 -6.60
N MET A 313 16.77 13.34 -7.88
CA MET A 313 15.49 12.84 -8.41
C MET A 313 15.32 11.33 -8.18
N LEU A 314 16.37 10.53 -8.41
CA LEU A 314 16.34 9.10 -8.15
C LEU A 314 16.11 8.80 -6.65
N ALA A 315 16.81 9.50 -5.77
CA ALA A 315 16.70 9.28 -4.33
C ALA A 315 15.40 9.82 -3.73
N LEU A 316 14.93 10.99 -4.15
CA LEU A 316 13.81 11.68 -3.50
C LEU A 316 12.46 11.45 -4.21
N ALA A 317 12.44 11.09 -5.48
CA ALA A 317 11.21 10.85 -6.21
C ALA A 317 11.05 9.38 -6.61
N PHE A 318 12.03 8.81 -7.32
CA PHE A 318 11.89 7.44 -7.84
C PHE A 318 11.96 6.36 -6.75
N PHE A 319 12.84 6.50 -5.77
CA PHE A 319 12.94 5.52 -4.68
C PHE A 319 11.65 5.44 -3.84
N PRO A 320 11.06 6.55 -3.33
CA PRO A 320 9.78 6.49 -2.62
C PRO A 320 8.64 5.98 -3.51
N PHE A 321 8.62 6.33 -4.79
CA PHE A 321 7.63 5.80 -5.73
C PHE A 321 7.73 4.29 -5.89
N LEU A 322 8.95 3.76 -6.12
CA LEU A 322 9.18 2.31 -6.22
C LEU A 322 8.86 1.59 -4.91
N TYR A 323 9.22 2.17 -3.78
CA TYR A 323 8.87 1.64 -2.47
C TYR A 323 7.34 1.56 -2.30
N GLY A 324 6.62 2.63 -2.61
CA GLY A 324 5.15 2.64 -2.60
C GLY A 324 4.55 1.63 -3.57
N PHE A 325 5.14 1.49 -4.77
CA PHE A 325 4.71 0.49 -5.74
C PHE A 325 4.87 -0.94 -5.21
N VAL A 326 6.00 -1.29 -4.58
CA VAL A 326 6.19 -2.61 -3.94
C VAL A 326 5.24 -2.78 -2.75
N LEU A 327 5.06 -1.73 -1.93
CA LEU A 327 4.15 -1.75 -0.79
C LEU A 327 2.70 -2.05 -1.20
N SER A 328 2.28 -1.66 -2.40
CA SER A 328 0.93 -1.89 -2.93
C SER A 328 0.55 -3.36 -3.08
N PHE A 329 1.53 -4.26 -3.13
CA PHE A 329 1.32 -5.71 -3.16
C PHE A 329 1.30 -6.36 -1.77
N THR A 330 1.26 -5.56 -0.72
CA THR A 330 1.25 -6.03 0.67
C THR A 330 -0.01 -5.59 1.41
N ASP A 331 -0.35 -6.27 2.50
CA ASP A 331 -1.39 -5.86 3.45
C ASP A 331 -0.84 -5.02 4.61
N THR A 332 0.27 -4.33 4.39
CA THR A 332 0.95 -3.55 5.43
C THR A 332 0.01 -2.57 6.12
N THR A 333 -0.08 -2.69 7.44
CA THR A 333 -0.82 -1.83 8.35
C THR A 333 0.08 -1.36 9.49
N LEU A 334 -0.39 -0.45 10.33
CA LEU A 334 0.35 -0.03 11.54
C LEU A 334 0.70 -1.22 12.44
N LEU A 335 -0.17 -2.23 12.50
CA LEU A 335 -0.04 -3.36 13.42
C LEU A 335 0.96 -4.43 12.94
N ASN A 336 1.20 -4.54 11.63
CA ASN A 336 2.06 -5.58 11.07
C ASN A 336 3.36 -5.07 10.43
N GLN A 337 3.74 -3.81 10.67
CA GLN A 337 4.97 -3.22 10.11
C GLN A 337 6.25 -3.99 10.46
N GLY A 338 6.29 -4.60 11.64
CA GLY A 338 7.44 -5.42 12.10
C GLY A 338 7.49 -6.83 11.51
N ALA A 339 6.43 -7.28 10.83
CA ALA A 339 6.40 -8.58 10.19
C ALA A 339 7.29 -8.62 8.94
N SER A 340 7.71 -9.81 8.51
CA SER A 340 8.54 -9.96 7.32
C SER A 340 7.77 -9.55 6.05
N TRP A 341 8.48 -9.23 4.97
CA TRP A 341 7.84 -8.84 3.69
C TRP A 341 6.97 -9.96 3.12
N SER A 342 7.38 -11.21 3.30
CA SER A 342 6.62 -12.37 2.85
C SER A 342 5.28 -12.51 3.58
N ASP A 343 5.22 -12.20 4.89
CA ASP A 343 4.01 -12.28 5.71
C ASP A 343 2.92 -11.31 5.26
N ARG A 344 3.39 -10.19 4.75
CA ARG A 344 2.54 -9.08 4.33
C ARG A 344 2.21 -9.12 2.85
N TRP A 345 2.83 -10.04 2.09
CA TRP A 345 2.63 -10.10 0.64
C TRP A 345 1.29 -10.72 0.27
N VAL A 346 0.43 -9.92 -0.35
CA VAL A 346 -0.92 -10.33 -0.79
C VAL A 346 -1.09 -10.29 -2.32
N GLY A 347 -0.01 -10.02 -3.06
CA GLY A 347 -0.06 -9.93 -4.51
C GLY A 347 -1.06 -8.89 -5.01
N LEU A 348 -1.99 -9.29 -5.87
CA LEU A 348 -2.97 -8.40 -6.48
C LEU A 348 -4.27 -8.24 -5.68
N ALA A 349 -4.36 -8.78 -4.45
CA ALA A 349 -5.60 -8.75 -3.67
C ALA A 349 -6.11 -7.33 -3.39
N ASN A 350 -5.22 -6.38 -3.10
CA ASN A 350 -5.60 -4.97 -2.92
C ASN A 350 -6.25 -4.40 -4.18
N TYR A 351 -5.68 -4.67 -5.36
CA TYR A 351 -6.22 -4.21 -6.64
C TYR A 351 -7.58 -4.86 -6.96
N ALA A 352 -7.71 -6.16 -6.68
CA ALA A 352 -8.98 -6.87 -6.83
C ALA A 352 -10.06 -6.28 -5.91
N SER A 353 -9.71 -5.94 -4.66
CA SER A 353 -10.63 -5.29 -3.73
C SER A 353 -11.02 -3.88 -4.17
N ILE A 354 -10.08 -3.08 -4.72
CA ILE A 354 -10.36 -1.72 -5.19
C ILE A 354 -11.25 -1.75 -6.44
N LEU A 355 -10.86 -2.53 -7.45
CA LEU A 355 -11.50 -2.54 -8.77
C LEU A 355 -12.72 -3.47 -8.82
N GLY A 356 -12.83 -4.43 -7.91
CA GLY A 356 -13.98 -5.35 -7.80
C GLY A 356 -15.10 -4.87 -6.88
N ASP A 357 -14.92 -3.75 -6.18
CA ASP A 357 -15.95 -3.21 -5.28
C ASP A 357 -17.03 -2.42 -6.05
N PHE A 358 -18.05 -3.12 -6.51
CA PHE A 358 -19.24 -2.54 -7.14
C PHE A 358 -20.38 -2.30 -6.13
N ASN A 359 -20.11 -2.30 -4.83
CA ASN A 359 -21.12 -2.08 -3.81
C ASN A 359 -21.39 -0.59 -3.59
N PHE A 360 -22.36 -0.05 -4.30
CA PHE A 360 -22.83 1.33 -4.18
C PHE A 360 -23.85 1.56 -3.04
N GLY A 361 -24.15 0.56 -2.25
CA GLY A 361 -25.25 0.53 -1.30
C GLY A 361 -26.47 -0.18 -1.88
N GLY A 362 -27.08 -1.08 -1.10
CA GLY A 362 -28.28 -1.85 -1.53
C GLY A 362 -29.55 -1.00 -1.49
N ALA A 363 -30.65 -1.52 -2.06
CA ALA A 363 -31.95 -0.88 -2.03
C ALA A 363 -32.41 -0.64 -0.58
N GLY A 364 -32.52 0.64 -0.18
CA GLY A 364 -32.85 1.06 1.19
C GLY A 364 -31.66 1.25 2.14
N ALA A 365 -30.43 0.97 1.71
CA ALA A 365 -29.21 1.26 2.47
C ALA A 365 -28.65 2.64 2.10
N ALA A 366 -27.93 3.27 3.03
CA ALA A 366 -27.21 4.52 2.76
C ALA A 366 -26.18 4.32 1.63
N VAL A 367 -26.01 5.35 0.80
CA VAL A 367 -25.00 5.33 -0.28
C VAL A 367 -23.60 5.12 0.32
N ASN A 368 -22.85 4.16 -0.23
CA ASN A 368 -21.46 3.93 0.18
C ASN A 368 -20.54 4.95 -0.51
N TYR A 369 -20.38 6.12 0.11
CA TYR A 369 -19.51 7.18 -0.40
C TYR A 369 -18.02 6.83 -0.39
N GLN A 370 -17.61 5.77 0.31
CA GLN A 370 -16.22 5.31 0.37
C GLN A 370 -15.86 4.36 -0.78
N ASN A 371 -16.85 3.97 -1.60
CA ASN A 371 -16.65 3.15 -2.79
C ASN A 371 -15.71 3.83 -3.79
N PHE A 372 -14.81 3.04 -4.39
CA PHE A 372 -13.83 3.54 -5.35
C PHE A 372 -14.48 4.27 -6.54
N TYR A 373 -15.51 3.70 -7.12
CA TYR A 373 -16.17 4.27 -8.31
C TYR A 373 -16.97 5.54 -8.00
N TRP A 374 -17.56 5.63 -6.79
CA TRP A 374 -18.16 6.89 -6.33
C TRP A 374 -17.09 7.98 -6.25
N THR A 375 -16.00 7.71 -5.56
CA THR A 375 -14.89 8.67 -5.38
C THR A 375 -14.26 9.05 -6.73
N LEU A 376 -14.12 8.08 -7.66
CA LEU A 376 -13.67 8.34 -9.02
C LEU A 376 -14.64 9.27 -9.76
N GLY A 377 -15.95 9.01 -9.68
CA GLY A 377 -16.97 9.86 -10.27
C GLY A 377 -16.92 11.29 -9.75
N VAL A 378 -16.83 11.46 -8.42
CA VAL A 378 -16.66 12.77 -7.78
C VAL A 378 -15.36 13.44 -8.25
N THR A 379 -14.25 12.70 -8.36
CA THR A 379 -12.97 13.24 -8.85
C THR A 379 -13.06 13.74 -10.29
N ILE A 380 -13.77 13.02 -11.16
CA ILE A 380 -13.98 13.43 -12.56
C ILE A 380 -14.85 14.69 -12.61
N VAL A 381 -15.99 14.72 -11.92
CA VAL A 381 -16.88 15.90 -11.86
C VAL A 381 -16.14 17.10 -11.28
N TRP A 382 -15.38 16.90 -10.21
CA TRP A 382 -14.51 17.90 -9.60
C TRP A 382 -13.53 18.48 -10.61
N THR A 383 -12.78 17.61 -11.30
CA THR A 383 -11.75 18.02 -12.24
C THR A 383 -12.33 18.78 -13.42
N VAL A 384 -13.37 18.23 -14.04
CA VAL A 384 -14.02 18.85 -15.21
C VAL A 384 -14.63 20.21 -14.84
N SER A 385 -15.39 20.28 -13.74
CA SER A 385 -16.03 21.53 -13.30
C SER A 385 -15.00 22.62 -13.03
N ASN A 386 -13.93 22.31 -12.31
CA ASN A 386 -12.89 23.28 -12.00
C ASN A 386 -12.14 23.76 -13.23
N VAL A 387 -11.76 22.85 -14.14
CA VAL A 387 -11.03 23.21 -15.36
C VAL A 387 -11.89 24.05 -16.27
N VAL A 388 -13.16 23.66 -16.48
CA VAL A 388 -14.08 24.42 -17.33
C VAL A 388 -14.31 25.83 -16.78
N LEU A 389 -14.61 25.96 -15.48
CA LEU A 389 -14.81 27.27 -14.85
C LEU A 389 -13.51 28.09 -14.77
N GLY A 390 -12.38 27.46 -14.46
CA GLY A 390 -11.08 28.12 -14.42
C GLY A 390 -10.67 28.68 -15.78
N VAL A 391 -10.88 27.90 -16.86
CA VAL A 391 -10.64 28.37 -18.25
C VAL A 391 -11.62 29.47 -18.63
N ALA A 392 -12.91 29.30 -18.35
CA ALA A 392 -13.93 30.29 -18.72
C ALA A 392 -13.70 31.63 -18.03
N ILE A 393 -13.46 31.62 -16.71
CA ILE A 393 -13.19 32.84 -15.94
C ILE A 393 -11.83 33.43 -16.33
N GLY A 394 -10.79 32.60 -16.44
CA GLY A 394 -9.44 33.05 -16.81
C GLY A 394 -9.42 33.69 -18.20
N LEU A 395 -10.04 33.06 -19.20
CA LEU A 395 -10.16 33.62 -20.54
C LEU A 395 -11.02 34.90 -20.56
N GLY A 396 -12.14 34.90 -19.83
CA GLY A 396 -12.97 36.11 -19.69
C GLY A 396 -12.19 37.28 -19.11
N MET A 397 -11.41 37.08 -18.04
CA MET A 397 -10.55 38.11 -17.44
C MET A 397 -9.43 38.54 -18.40
N ALA A 398 -8.83 37.60 -19.14
CA ALA A 398 -7.82 37.92 -20.15
C ALA A 398 -8.38 38.81 -21.27
N LEU A 399 -9.57 38.51 -21.75
CA LEU A 399 -10.26 39.34 -22.77
C LEU A 399 -10.54 40.76 -22.24
N LEU A 400 -11.00 40.89 -20.99
CA LEU A 400 -11.25 42.17 -20.34
C LEU A 400 -9.92 42.99 -20.20
N LEU A 401 -8.85 42.33 -19.78
CA LEU A 401 -7.54 42.97 -19.63
C LEU A 401 -6.85 43.32 -20.96
N ASN A 402 -7.30 42.73 -22.06
CA ASN A 402 -6.77 42.97 -23.40
C ASN A 402 -7.50 44.12 -24.13
N ILE A 403 -8.50 44.76 -23.50
CA ILE A 403 -9.23 45.89 -24.09
C ILE A 403 -8.28 47.08 -24.26
N LYS A 404 -8.17 47.60 -25.49
CA LYS A 404 -7.34 48.79 -25.81
C LYS A 404 -7.79 50.01 -25.05
N GLY A 405 -6.86 50.74 -24.47
CA GLY A 405 -7.13 51.99 -23.74
C GLY A 405 -7.60 51.77 -22.29
N LEU A 406 -7.66 50.56 -21.78
CA LEU A 406 -8.03 50.30 -20.37
C LEU A 406 -6.97 50.94 -19.43
N ARG A 407 -7.40 51.94 -18.64
CA ARG A 407 -6.52 52.61 -17.69
C ARG A 407 -6.27 51.72 -16.48
N GLY A 408 -5.03 51.67 -16.00
CA GLY A 408 -4.67 50.90 -14.79
C GLY A 408 -4.55 49.37 -14.99
N VAL A 409 -4.39 48.88 -16.21
CA VAL A 409 -4.26 47.42 -16.54
C VAL A 409 -3.22 46.73 -15.66
N ALA A 410 -2.10 47.39 -15.38
CA ALA A 410 -1.05 46.81 -14.53
C ALA A 410 -1.54 46.52 -13.10
N ILE A 411 -2.36 47.42 -12.53
CA ILE A 411 -2.93 47.23 -11.18
C ILE A 411 -3.91 46.07 -11.19
N TYR A 412 -4.86 46.02 -12.15
CA TYR A 412 -5.83 44.93 -12.27
C TYR A 412 -5.11 43.60 -12.47
N ARG A 413 -4.12 43.51 -13.34
CA ARG A 413 -3.32 42.31 -13.56
C ARG A 413 -2.65 41.84 -12.27
N THR A 414 -2.02 42.72 -11.52
CA THR A 414 -1.37 42.40 -10.24
C THR A 414 -2.37 41.88 -9.21
N LEU A 415 -3.54 42.54 -9.08
CA LEU A 415 -4.58 42.12 -8.13
C LEU A 415 -5.18 40.77 -8.51
N LEU A 416 -5.40 40.51 -9.81
CA LEU A 416 -5.98 39.22 -10.27
C LEU A 416 -4.99 38.05 -10.20
N ILE A 417 -3.67 38.31 -10.16
CA ILE A 417 -2.68 37.26 -9.97
C ILE A 417 -2.49 36.91 -8.46
N LEU A 418 -2.87 37.84 -7.56
CA LEU A 418 -2.65 37.67 -6.12
C LEU A 418 -3.20 36.34 -5.53
N PRO A 419 -4.39 35.84 -5.92
CA PRO A 419 -4.87 34.55 -5.41
C PRO A 419 -3.91 33.39 -5.66
N TRP A 420 -3.21 33.39 -6.78
CA TRP A 420 -2.26 32.35 -7.14
C TRP A 420 -0.91 32.49 -6.41
N ALA A 421 -0.56 33.72 -6.00
CA ALA A 421 0.68 34.00 -5.25
C ALA A 421 0.58 33.60 -3.76
N ILE A 422 -0.63 33.47 -3.21
CA ILE A 422 -0.85 33.07 -1.82
C ILE A 422 -0.80 31.54 -1.72
N PRO A 423 -0.09 30.97 -0.71
CA PRO A 423 -0.09 29.53 -0.51
C PRO A 423 -1.51 28.95 -0.42
N ASN A 424 -1.76 27.90 -1.19
CA ASN A 424 -3.11 27.33 -1.38
C ASN A 424 -3.79 26.86 -0.07
N TYR A 425 -3.01 26.38 0.91
CA TYR A 425 -3.54 25.97 2.22
C TYR A 425 -4.05 27.14 3.06
N ILE A 426 -3.40 28.32 2.97
CA ILE A 426 -3.88 29.54 3.64
C ILE A 426 -5.20 29.99 3.02
N THR A 427 -5.26 30.03 1.68
CA THR A 427 -6.47 30.37 0.95
C THR A 427 -7.60 29.38 1.27
N ALA A 428 -7.33 28.07 1.29
CA ALA A 428 -8.33 27.06 1.63
C ALA A 428 -8.93 27.27 3.03
N LEU A 429 -8.10 27.54 4.04
CA LEU A 429 -8.56 27.81 5.41
C LEU A 429 -9.34 29.13 5.52
N THR A 430 -8.93 30.17 4.78
CA THR A 430 -9.65 31.45 4.71
C THR A 430 -11.06 31.23 4.12
N TRP A 431 -11.14 30.51 3.00
CA TRP A 431 -12.44 30.19 2.37
C TRP A 431 -13.32 29.33 3.26
N LYS A 432 -12.74 28.36 4.00
CA LYS A 432 -13.50 27.60 5.02
C LYS A 432 -14.14 28.53 6.06
N GLY A 433 -13.40 29.52 6.53
CA GLY A 433 -13.92 30.54 7.46
C GLY A 433 -15.02 31.39 6.81
N MET A 434 -14.87 31.77 5.52
CA MET A 434 -15.89 32.52 4.77
C MET A 434 -17.18 31.72 4.57
N PHE A 435 -17.10 30.38 4.42
CA PHE A 435 -18.24 29.48 4.32
C PHE A 435 -18.76 29.00 5.70
N HIS A 436 -18.29 29.56 6.82
CA HIS A 436 -18.80 29.16 8.12
C HIS A 436 -20.32 29.42 8.23
N PRO A 437 -21.15 28.43 8.63
CA PRO A 437 -22.61 28.58 8.59
C PRO A 437 -23.17 29.76 9.39
N GLN A 438 -22.60 30.03 10.57
CA GLN A 438 -23.12 31.06 11.50
C GLN A 438 -22.51 32.43 11.30
N PHE A 439 -21.19 32.52 11.13
CA PHE A 439 -20.46 33.81 11.08
C PHE A 439 -19.64 34.03 9.81
N GLY A 440 -19.77 33.14 8.83
CA GLY A 440 -19.05 33.29 7.56
C GLY A 440 -19.56 34.47 6.72
N ALA A 441 -18.63 35.20 6.10
CA ALA A 441 -18.94 36.38 5.31
C ALA A 441 -19.90 36.10 4.15
N ILE A 442 -19.86 34.89 3.59
CA ILE A 442 -20.76 34.50 2.48
C ILE A 442 -22.20 34.42 2.94
N ASN A 443 -22.50 33.80 4.09
CA ASN A 443 -23.85 33.77 4.64
C ASN A 443 -24.32 35.15 5.09
N GLN A 444 -23.43 36.00 5.65
CA GLN A 444 -23.77 37.38 5.96
C GLN A 444 -24.17 38.18 4.70
N ALA A 445 -23.43 37.98 3.59
CA ALA A 445 -23.80 38.59 2.32
C ALA A 445 -25.16 38.08 1.79
N ILE A 446 -25.40 36.77 1.83
CA ILE A 446 -26.69 36.17 1.45
C ILE A 446 -27.84 36.77 2.25
N GLN A 447 -27.69 36.91 3.57
CA GLN A 447 -28.69 37.51 4.45
C GLN A 447 -28.91 39.00 4.16
N ALA A 448 -27.85 39.75 3.86
CA ALA A 448 -27.93 41.16 3.50
C ALA A 448 -28.77 41.38 2.21
N PHE A 449 -28.78 40.40 1.31
CA PHE A 449 -29.65 40.40 0.13
C PHE A 449 -31.00 39.68 0.35
N GLY A 450 -31.37 39.39 1.60
CA GLY A 450 -32.69 38.80 1.94
C GLY A 450 -32.75 37.27 1.78
N GLY A 451 -31.65 36.60 1.52
CA GLY A 451 -31.59 35.13 1.41
C GLY A 451 -31.49 34.45 2.77
N GLN A 452 -31.73 33.13 2.78
CA GLN A 452 -31.58 32.31 3.97
C GLN A 452 -30.12 31.79 4.09
N PRO A 453 -29.56 31.69 5.30
CA PRO A 453 -28.24 31.17 5.51
C PRO A 453 -28.15 29.68 5.10
N VAL A 454 -27.09 29.32 4.40
CA VAL A 454 -26.86 27.97 3.88
C VAL A 454 -26.02 27.17 4.88
N GLN A 455 -26.44 25.93 5.16
CA GLN A 455 -25.63 24.95 5.88
C GLN A 455 -24.68 24.26 4.87
N TRP A 456 -23.54 24.89 4.64
CA TRP A 456 -22.65 24.55 3.52
C TRP A 456 -22.13 23.10 3.54
N PHE A 457 -21.93 22.51 4.74
CA PHE A 457 -21.27 21.21 4.87
C PHE A 457 -22.21 20.05 5.18
N ASP A 458 -23.52 20.31 5.32
CA ASP A 458 -24.50 19.28 5.69
C ASP A 458 -25.08 18.53 4.49
N ALA A 459 -24.95 19.10 3.29
CA ALA A 459 -25.43 18.48 2.05
C ALA A 459 -24.33 18.40 0.98
N VAL A 460 -24.41 17.37 0.13
CA VAL A 460 -23.37 17.05 -0.87
C VAL A 460 -23.15 18.21 -1.85
N GLY A 461 -24.22 18.78 -2.41
CA GLY A 461 -24.13 19.87 -3.39
C GLY A 461 -23.50 21.15 -2.84
N PRO A 462 -24.04 21.75 -1.77
CA PRO A 462 -23.45 22.92 -1.14
C PRO A 462 -21.98 22.72 -0.73
N SER A 463 -21.64 21.58 -0.13
CA SER A 463 -20.28 21.27 0.25
C SER A 463 -19.35 21.16 -0.97
N PHE A 464 -19.79 20.56 -2.06
CA PHE A 464 -19.04 20.52 -3.33
C PHE A 464 -18.77 21.94 -3.86
N VAL A 465 -19.78 22.83 -3.81
CA VAL A 465 -19.64 24.23 -4.26
C VAL A 465 -18.61 25.00 -3.46
N THR A 466 -18.47 24.75 -2.14
CA THR A 466 -17.42 25.42 -1.34
C THR A 466 -16.02 25.13 -1.84
N GLY A 467 -15.72 23.84 -2.09
CA GLY A 467 -14.46 23.41 -2.68
C GLY A 467 -14.27 23.98 -4.10
N LEU A 468 -15.31 23.87 -4.95
CA LEU A 468 -15.29 24.35 -6.33
C LEU A 468 -14.98 25.85 -6.40
N ALA A 469 -15.68 26.68 -5.63
CA ALA A 469 -15.45 28.14 -5.57
C ALA A 469 -14.03 28.47 -5.12
N THR A 470 -13.55 27.78 -4.10
CA THR A 470 -12.19 27.94 -3.59
C THR A 470 -11.14 27.60 -4.64
N ASN A 471 -11.27 26.45 -5.30
CA ASN A 471 -10.27 26.01 -6.27
C ASN A 471 -10.30 26.82 -7.57
N VAL A 472 -11.47 27.21 -8.04
CA VAL A 472 -11.61 28.11 -9.19
C VAL A 472 -10.96 29.46 -8.90
N TRP A 473 -11.15 30.00 -7.69
CA TRP A 473 -10.46 31.23 -7.24
C TRP A 473 -8.95 31.10 -7.26
N LEU A 474 -8.40 29.94 -6.90
CA LEU A 474 -6.95 29.68 -6.91
C LEU A 474 -6.41 29.47 -8.33
N SER A 475 -7.20 28.88 -9.23
CA SER A 475 -6.74 28.38 -10.54
C SER A 475 -6.94 29.34 -11.70
N PHE A 476 -8.00 30.23 -11.66
CA PHE A 476 -8.28 31.11 -12.78
C PHE A 476 -7.14 32.05 -13.16
N PRO A 477 -6.27 32.57 -12.22
CA PRO A 477 -5.21 33.48 -12.60
C PRO A 477 -4.17 32.82 -13.52
N PHE A 478 -3.88 31.54 -13.32
CA PHE A 478 -2.99 30.80 -14.21
C PHE A 478 -3.54 30.79 -15.66
N MET A 479 -4.82 30.43 -15.83
CA MET A 479 -5.45 30.44 -17.13
C MET A 479 -5.56 31.85 -17.73
N MET A 480 -5.79 32.85 -16.90
CA MET A 480 -5.80 34.25 -17.32
C MET A 480 -4.44 34.69 -17.89
N VAL A 481 -3.35 34.36 -17.21
CA VAL A 481 -1.99 34.74 -17.66
C VAL A 481 -1.65 34.07 -18.99
N VAL A 482 -1.94 32.76 -19.11
CA VAL A 482 -1.70 32.00 -20.34
C VAL A 482 -2.55 32.57 -21.50
N ALA A 483 -3.85 32.77 -21.27
CA ALA A 483 -4.74 33.31 -22.28
C ALA A 483 -4.35 34.74 -22.69
N LEU A 484 -3.97 35.59 -21.75
CA LEU A 484 -3.56 36.97 -22.02
C LEU A 484 -2.27 37.03 -22.84
N GLY A 485 -1.27 36.17 -22.51
CA GLY A 485 -0.05 36.04 -23.30
C GLY A 485 -0.31 35.58 -24.73
N ALA A 486 -1.21 34.63 -24.90
CA ALA A 486 -1.61 34.14 -26.21
C ALA A 486 -2.43 35.17 -27.01
N LEU A 487 -3.32 35.93 -26.36
CA LEU A 487 -4.07 37.01 -27.00
C LEU A 487 -3.17 38.12 -27.54
N GLN A 488 -2.08 38.44 -26.84
CA GLN A 488 -1.12 39.44 -27.28
C GLN A 488 -0.27 39.01 -28.48
N ALA A 489 -0.24 37.73 -28.80
CA ALA A 489 0.48 37.17 -29.94
C ALA A 489 -0.41 37.07 -31.22
N VAL A 490 -1.72 37.32 -31.10
CA VAL A 490 -2.63 37.30 -32.25
C VAL A 490 -2.49 38.60 -33.03
N ASP A 491 -2.29 38.47 -34.36
CA ASP A 491 -2.15 39.61 -35.26
C ASP A 491 -3.45 40.42 -35.31
N GLU A 492 -3.32 41.73 -35.13
CA GLU A 492 -4.45 42.66 -35.14
C GLU A 492 -5.11 42.78 -36.52
N ASP A 493 -4.32 42.64 -37.59
CA ASP A 493 -4.80 42.72 -38.96
C ASP A 493 -5.87 41.67 -39.24
N MET A 494 -5.83 40.52 -38.55
CA MET A 494 -6.91 39.49 -38.66
C MET A 494 -8.27 40.02 -38.19
N TYR A 495 -8.28 40.80 -37.10
CA TYR A 495 -9.50 41.38 -36.56
C TYR A 495 -9.98 42.55 -37.42
N GLU A 496 -9.06 43.33 -38.02
CA GLU A 496 -9.42 44.42 -38.93
C GLU A 496 -10.03 43.89 -40.22
N ALA A 497 -9.42 42.89 -40.83
CA ALA A 497 -9.98 42.22 -42.01
C ALA A 497 -11.38 41.67 -41.74
N ALA A 498 -11.56 40.96 -40.63
CA ALA A 498 -12.85 40.39 -40.23
C ALA A 498 -13.92 41.47 -40.00
N ARG A 499 -13.53 42.64 -39.49
CA ARG A 499 -14.47 43.80 -39.34
C ARG A 499 -14.90 44.38 -40.69
N ILE A 500 -13.98 44.45 -41.64
CA ILE A 500 -14.28 44.88 -43.01
C ILE A 500 -15.23 43.89 -43.67
N ASP A 501 -15.07 42.58 -43.43
CA ASP A 501 -15.95 41.50 -43.90
C ASP A 501 -17.30 41.45 -43.16
N GLY A 502 -17.54 42.35 -42.18
CA GLY A 502 -18.79 42.45 -41.44
C GLY A 502 -18.95 41.44 -40.30
N ALA A 503 -17.90 40.78 -39.87
CA ALA A 503 -17.96 39.82 -38.78
C ALA A 503 -18.26 40.51 -37.44
N SER A 504 -19.28 40.04 -36.72
CA SER A 504 -19.63 40.49 -35.38
C SER A 504 -18.54 40.10 -34.35
N PRO A 505 -18.46 40.80 -33.20
CA PRO A 505 -17.48 40.44 -32.14
C PRO A 505 -17.60 39.00 -31.67
N TRP A 506 -18.83 38.42 -31.68
CA TRP A 506 -19.09 37.03 -31.34
C TRP A 506 -18.52 36.06 -32.38
N GLN A 507 -18.64 36.39 -33.67
CA GLN A 507 -18.00 35.63 -34.75
C GLN A 507 -16.48 35.73 -34.72
N GLN A 508 -15.94 36.93 -34.47
CA GLN A 508 -14.50 37.12 -34.29
C GLN A 508 -13.96 36.27 -33.10
N PHE A 509 -14.70 36.20 -32.01
CA PHE A 509 -14.30 35.35 -30.86
C PHE A 509 -14.23 33.87 -31.24
N TRP A 510 -15.24 33.32 -31.88
CA TRP A 510 -15.29 31.89 -32.18
C TRP A 510 -14.42 31.47 -33.38
N LEU A 511 -14.28 32.35 -34.39
CA LEU A 511 -13.62 31.99 -35.64
C LEU A 511 -12.13 32.45 -35.70
N ILE A 512 -11.76 33.46 -34.90
CA ILE A 512 -10.39 33.98 -34.88
C ILE A 512 -9.78 33.79 -33.51
N THR A 513 -10.37 34.38 -32.45
CA THR A 513 -9.73 34.38 -31.13
C THR A 513 -9.52 32.99 -30.55
N LEU A 514 -10.59 32.23 -30.40
CA LEU A 514 -10.52 30.92 -29.77
C LEU A 514 -9.65 29.90 -30.54
N PRO A 515 -9.69 29.82 -31.88
CA PRO A 515 -8.76 28.99 -32.64
C PRO A 515 -7.29 29.40 -32.49
N SER A 516 -6.99 30.70 -32.52
CA SER A 516 -5.62 31.23 -32.36
C SER A 516 -5.06 30.97 -30.96
N LEU A 517 -5.89 30.90 -29.93
CA LEU A 517 -5.47 30.57 -28.55
C LEU A 517 -5.24 29.08 -28.31
N ARG A 518 -5.79 28.18 -29.15
CA ARG A 518 -5.70 26.73 -28.96
C ARG A 518 -4.30 26.22 -28.66
N PRO A 519 -3.25 26.61 -29.43
CA PRO A 519 -1.89 26.08 -29.20
C PRO A 519 -1.34 26.39 -27.81
N ALA A 520 -1.73 27.51 -27.20
CA ALA A 520 -1.30 27.92 -25.86
C ALA A 520 -2.23 27.36 -24.76
N LEU A 521 -3.54 27.32 -25.01
CA LEU A 521 -4.52 26.87 -24.01
C LEU A 521 -4.51 25.35 -23.82
N LEU A 522 -4.32 24.55 -24.86
CA LEU A 522 -4.36 23.09 -24.74
C LEU A 522 -3.32 22.54 -23.76
N PRO A 523 -2.02 22.89 -23.84
CA PRO A 523 -1.03 22.47 -22.84
C PRO A 523 -1.39 22.93 -21.42
N ALA A 524 -1.89 24.17 -21.27
CA ALA A 524 -2.28 24.71 -19.97
C ALA A 524 -3.48 23.97 -19.37
N ILE A 525 -4.48 23.62 -20.19
CA ILE A 525 -5.62 22.79 -19.78
C ILE A 525 -5.14 21.40 -19.32
N ILE A 526 -4.21 20.77 -20.04
CA ILE A 526 -3.65 19.48 -19.69
C ILE A 526 -3.01 19.51 -18.29
N VAL A 527 -2.19 20.51 -18.05
CA VAL A 527 -1.52 20.70 -16.75
C VAL A 527 -2.57 20.94 -15.65
N SER A 528 -3.58 21.76 -15.94
CA SER A 528 -4.65 22.05 -14.98
C SER A 528 -5.49 20.82 -14.63
N VAL A 529 -5.74 19.91 -15.58
CA VAL A 529 -6.43 18.63 -15.30
C VAL A 529 -5.63 17.81 -14.30
N VAL A 530 -4.32 17.63 -14.53
CA VAL A 530 -3.45 16.85 -13.64
C VAL A 530 -3.36 17.48 -12.24
N TRP A 531 -3.20 18.79 -12.15
CA TRP A 531 -3.15 19.50 -10.87
C TRP A 531 -4.47 19.42 -10.11
N THR A 532 -5.60 19.64 -10.79
CA THR A 532 -6.94 19.61 -10.17
C THR A 532 -7.34 18.22 -9.74
N PHE A 533 -7.01 17.20 -10.54
CA PHE A 533 -7.26 15.80 -10.21
C PHE A 533 -6.59 15.38 -8.88
N ASN A 534 -5.42 15.94 -8.58
CA ASN A 534 -4.63 15.68 -7.37
C ASN A 534 -4.73 16.81 -6.33
N MET A 535 -5.75 17.68 -6.39
CA MET A 535 -5.86 18.84 -5.50
C MET A 535 -6.33 18.43 -4.10
N PHE A 536 -5.42 17.88 -3.33
CA PHE A 536 -5.64 17.42 -1.95
C PHE A 536 -6.07 18.54 -1.00
N ASN A 537 -5.27 19.64 -0.97
CA ASN A 537 -5.39 20.66 0.08
C ASN A 537 -6.76 21.32 0.13
N VAL A 538 -7.36 21.63 -1.01
CA VAL A 538 -8.65 22.32 -1.06
C VAL A 538 -9.75 21.42 -0.50
N ILE A 539 -9.88 20.19 -0.98
CA ILE A 539 -10.92 19.28 -0.49
C ILE A 539 -10.71 18.94 0.99
N TYR A 540 -9.48 18.62 1.39
CA TYR A 540 -9.20 18.20 2.76
C TYR A 540 -9.38 19.36 3.77
N LEU A 541 -8.92 20.56 3.45
CA LEU A 541 -8.95 21.71 4.37
C LEU A 541 -10.27 22.46 4.37
N VAL A 542 -10.99 22.57 3.24
CA VAL A 542 -12.26 23.32 3.17
C VAL A 542 -13.42 22.49 3.70
N SER A 543 -13.70 21.34 3.07
CA SER A 543 -14.87 20.53 3.38
C SER A 543 -14.55 19.24 4.14
N ALA A 544 -13.30 18.81 4.17
CA ALA A 544 -12.88 17.49 4.67
C ALA A 544 -13.70 16.33 4.04
N GLY A 545 -14.17 16.50 2.80
CA GLY A 545 -15.02 15.53 2.09
C GLY A 545 -16.45 15.43 2.62
N GLN A 546 -16.91 16.36 3.47
CA GLN A 546 -18.26 16.31 4.03
C GLN A 546 -19.37 16.45 2.97
N PRO A 547 -20.58 15.92 3.25
CA PRO A 547 -20.95 15.04 4.37
C PRO A 547 -20.46 13.60 4.18
N SER A 548 -20.08 12.94 5.23
CA SER A 548 -19.76 11.49 5.29
C SER A 548 -18.78 10.96 4.23
N GLY A 549 -17.87 11.79 3.73
CA GLY A 549 -16.94 11.44 2.65
C GLY A 549 -17.50 11.56 1.23
N ALA A 550 -18.75 12.05 1.06
CA ALA A 550 -19.41 12.13 -0.25
C ALA A 550 -18.68 13.00 -1.28
N ASN A 551 -17.92 14.00 -0.82
CA ASN A 551 -17.16 14.93 -1.64
C ASN A 551 -15.64 14.64 -1.61
N GLU A 552 -15.23 13.45 -1.20
CA GLU A 552 -13.84 13.03 -1.31
C GLU A 552 -13.44 12.81 -2.77
N ILE A 553 -12.22 13.17 -3.09
CA ILE A 553 -11.56 12.81 -4.35
C ILE A 553 -10.56 11.69 -4.10
N LEU A 554 -10.12 11.00 -5.15
CA LEU A 554 -9.26 9.82 -5.01
C LEU A 554 -8.02 10.06 -4.12
N VAL A 555 -7.36 11.21 -4.25
CA VAL A 555 -6.17 11.52 -3.46
C VAL A 555 -6.49 11.75 -1.98
N THR A 556 -7.63 12.37 -1.64
CA THR A 556 -8.05 12.55 -0.23
C THR A 556 -8.47 11.22 0.39
N ARG A 557 -9.11 10.34 -0.36
CA ARG A 557 -9.45 8.99 0.08
C ARG A 557 -8.19 8.14 0.32
N ALA A 558 -7.22 8.17 -0.61
CA ALA A 558 -5.92 7.50 -0.42
C ALA A 558 -5.20 7.96 0.86
N TYR A 559 -5.23 9.26 1.13
CA TYR A 559 -4.66 9.83 2.36
C TYR A 559 -5.34 9.29 3.62
N ARG A 560 -6.68 9.26 3.67
CA ARG A 560 -7.41 8.72 4.83
C ARG A 560 -7.13 7.25 5.07
N ILE A 561 -7.11 6.45 4.01
CA ILE A 561 -6.77 5.02 4.09
C ILE A 561 -5.37 4.84 4.70
N ALA A 562 -4.40 5.69 4.30
CA ALA A 562 -3.03 5.62 4.81
C ALA A 562 -2.90 6.11 6.26
N PHE A 563 -3.44 7.29 6.58
CA PHE A 563 -3.10 8.03 7.80
C PHE A 563 -4.21 8.05 8.87
N GLU A 564 -5.45 7.75 8.50
CA GLU A 564 -6.56 7.63 9.44
C GLU A 564 -6.95 6.16 9.68
N GLU A 565 -6.93 5.32 8.62
CA GLU A 565 -7.22 3.88 8.71
C GLU A 565 -5.96 3.03 8.91
N TYR A 566 -4.76 3.62 8.74
CA TYR A 566 -3.45 2.97 8.89
C TYR A 566 -3.24 1.73 8.01
N ARG A 567 -3.88 1.69 6.83
CA ARG A 567 -3.80 0.59 5.84
C ARG A 567 -2.85 0.96 4.71
N TYR A 568 -1.55 0.97 5.00
CA TYR A 568 -0.52 1.49 4.09
C TYR A 568 -0.42 0.74 2.77
N GLY A 569 -0.48 -0.60 2.78
CA GLY A 569 -0.44 -1.43 1.57
C GLY A 569 -1.62 -1.15 0.64
N TYR A 570 -2.83 -1.09 1.20
CA TYR A 570 -4.04 -0.78 0.46
C TYR A 570 -4.04 0.66 -0.09
N ALA A 571 -3.59 1.64 0.70
CA ALA A 571 -3.43 3.03 0.26
C ALA A 571 -2.40 3.18 -0.86
N ALA A 572 -1.32 2.41 -0.80
CA ALA A 572 -0.31 2.36 -1.85
C ALA A 572 -0.89 1.79 -3.16
N ALA A 573 -1.67 0.69 -3.09
CA ALA A 573 -2.37 0.14 -4.26
C ALA A 573 -3.38 1.15 -4.85
N TYR A 574 -4.12 1.85 -3.98
CA TYR A 574 -5.04 2.91 -4.38
C TYR A 574 -4.30 4.04 -5.13
N SER A 575 -3.13 4.45 -4.63
CA SER A 575 -2.27 5.46 -5.26
C SER A 575 -1.71 5.01 -6.61
N VAL A 576 -1.35 3.72 -6.75
CA VAL A 576 -0.93 3.14 -8.04
C VAL A 576 -2.08 3.17 -9.05
N VAL A 577 -3.31 2.87 -8.64
CA VAL A 577 -4.49 2.98 -9.52
C VAL A 577 -4.69 4.42 -9.98
N ILE A 578 -4.57 5.41 -9.09
CA ILE A 578 -4.61 6.85 -9.43
C ILE A 578 -3.55 7.18 -10.47
N PHE A 579 -2.31 6.73 -10.24
CA PHE A 579 -1.20 6.93 -11.18
C PHE A 579 -1.50 6.33 -12.56
N LEU A 580 -2.04 5.12 -12.63
CA LEU A 580 -2.40 4.46 -13.89
C LEU A 580 -3.49 5.23 -14.65
N ILE A 581 -4.50 5.75 -13.95
CA ILE A 581 -5.55 6.59 -14.55
C ILE A 581 -4.92 7.85 -15.18
N LEU A 582 -4.04 8.54 -14.44
CA LEU A 582 -3.37 9.73 -14.95
C LEU A 582 -2.38 9.41 -16.07
N MET A 583 -1.72 8.27 -16.03
CA MET A 583 -0.83 7.81 -17.10
C MET A 583 -1.60 7.56 -18.40
N ILE A 584 -2.76 6.88 -18.33
CA ILE A 584 -3.64 6.67 -19.48
C ILE A 584 -4.11 8.01 -20.04
N TYR A 585 -4.52 8.94 -19.17
CA TYR A 585 -4.88 10.29 -19.56
C TYR A 585 -3.73 11.00 -20.27
N GLY A 586 -2.50 10.93 -19.73
CA GLY A 586 -1.30 11.54 -20.31
C GLY A 586 -0.95 10.98 -21.70
N VAL A 587 -1.04 9.66 -21.88
CA VAL A 587 -0.81 9.02 -23.20
C VAL A 587 -1.85 9.48 -24.22
N PHE A 588 -3.12 9.53 -23.82
CA PHE A 588 -4.20 10.04 -24.68
C PHE A 588 -3.95 11.49 -25.08
N GLN A 589 -3.54 12.33 -24.16
CA GLN A 589 -3.24 13.73 -24.36
C GLN A 589 -2.10 13.97 -25.36
N ILE A 590 -0.97 13.24 -25.18
CA ILE A 590 0.19 13.34 -26.10
C ILE A 590 -0.26 13.02 -27.55
N ARG A 591 -1.09 11.99 -27.71
CA ARG A 591 -1.61 11.62 -29.06
C ARG A 591 -2.54 12.69 -29.62
N ALA A 592 -3.43 13.27 -28.79
CA ALA A 592 -4.34 14.32 -29.21
C ALA A 592 -3.60 15.60 -29.60
N THR A 593 -2.56 16.00 -28.87
CA THR A 593 -1.76 17.19 -29.17
C THR A 593 -0.94 17.02 -30.44
N SER A 594 -0.26 15.87 -30.61
CA SER A 594 0.53 15.61 -31.83
C SER A 594 -0.33 15.51 -33.08
N ALA A 595 -1.57 15.02 -33.00
CA ALA A 595 -2.51 15.03 -34.12
C ALA A 595 -2.92 16.46 -34.53
N THR A 596 -3.01 17.38 -33.56
CA THR A 596 -3.34 18.79 -33.83
C THR A 596 -2.17 19.53 -34.50
N GLU A 597 -0.93 19.24 -34.12
CA GLU A 597 0.26 19.81 -34.74
C GLU A 597 0.48 19.30 -36.18
N ALA A 598 0.15 18.02 -36.44
CA ALA A 598 0.27 17.44 -37.78
C ALA A 598 -0.75 18.03 -38.78
N ASN A 599 -1.92 18.47 -38.31
CA ASN A 599 -2.94 19.11 -39.15
C ASN A 599 -2.65 20.60 -39.46
N ASN A 600 -1.73 21.22 -38.70
CA ASN A 600 -1.32 22.62 -38.91
C ASN A 600 -0.05 22.78 -39.77
N LYS A 601 0.54 21.67 -40.22
CA LYS A 601 1.62 21.63 -41.25
C LYS A 601 1.06 21.24 -42.59
#